data_8b5448cc0853285bc556728d79f94a20
#
_entry.id   8b5448cc0853285bc556728d79f94a20
#
_cell.length_a   1.000
_cell.length_b   1.000
_cell.length_c   1.000
_cell.angle_alpha   90.00
_cell.angle_beta   90.00
_cell.angle_gamma   90.00
#
_symmetry.space_group_name_H-M   'P 1'
#
loop_
_entity.id
_entity.type
_entity.pdbx_description
1 polymer ?
#
loop_
_entity_poly.entity_id
_entity_poly.type
_entity_poly.pdbx_seq_one_letter_code
_entity_poly.pdbx_strand_id
1 'polypeptide(L)'
;MEYRRLGRSGLQVSALSLGSWLTFGKQITDDVAEELMVTAYENGVNFFDNAEIYARGKSEIVMGNILKKQDWRRDSYVVSSKVFWGGDKPNQTGLSRKHIFEACHAALKRFQLDYLDLYFCHRADPNTPMEETVWAMNDLIRQGKILYWGTSEWSAQQIMEAILIARRDHLVPPTMEQPQYNLLHRGRFELEYSRIFSEMGYGSTIWSPLASGILSGKYNDGFPDGTRLGMQGMEWLRDKMHTEENLIIARKLTILAQDLGTTLPSLSIAWCLKNPNVSTVILGASKTEHLLANFKAFETLALLTDDVIQSIEDIVQNKPAHVGF
;
A
#
# COMPACT_ATOMS: atom_id res chain seq x y z
N MET A 1 -1.80 17.20 7.61
CA MET A 1 -1.13 16.07 6.90
C MET A 1 0.38 16.28 6.95
N GLU A 2 1.13 15.24 7.25
CA GLU A 2 2.60 15.20 7.15
C GLU A 2 3.01 14.68 5.78
N TYR A 3 4.13 15.16 5.23
CA TYR A 3 4.69 14.66 3.96
C TYR A 3 6.07 14.07 4.21
N ARG A 4 6.31 12.90 3.63
CA ARG A 4 7.56 12.14 3.77
C ARG A 4 8.19 11.88 2.41
N ARG A 5 9.52 11.83 2.36
CA ARG A 5 10.19 11.40 1.13
C ARG A 5 9.97 9.90 0.89
N LEU A 6 9.77 9.54 -0.36
CA LEU A 6 9.70 8.14 -0.76
C LEU A 6 11.14 7.59 -0.87
N GLY A 7 11.65 7.12 0.26
CA GLY A 7 13.05 6.72 0.40
C GLY A 7 14.02 7.87 0.10
N ARG A 8 15.06 7.59 -0.68
CA ARG A 8 16.05 8.59 -1.15
C ARG A 8 15.57 9.42 -2.34
N SER A 9 14.40 9.13 -2.89
CA SER A 9 13.88 9.91 -4.01
C SER A 9 13.56 11.35 -3.61
N GLY A 10 13.48 12.24 -4.58
CA GLY A 10 13.01 13.62 -4.37
C GLY A 10 11.51 13.72 -4.16
N LEU A 11 10.76 12.65 -4.44
CA LEU A 11 9.30 12.64 -4.36
C LEU A 11 8.83 12.69 -2.90
N GLN A 12 7.86 13.55 -2.63
CA GLN A 12 7.19 13.63 -1.34
C GLN A 12 5.76 13.09 -1.46
N VAL A 13 5.42 12.15 -0.58
CA VAL A 13 4.07 11.59 -0.47
C VAL A 13 3.47 11.94 0.90
N SER A 14 2.17 12.10 0.96
CA SER A 14 1.46 12.24 2.23
C SER A 14 1.66 10.97 3.08
N ALA A 15 1.88 11.11 4.36
CA ALA A 15 2.12 9.99 5.27
C ALA A 15 0.92 9.03 5.38
N LEU A 16 -0.28 9.51 5.03
CA LEU A 16 -1.46 8.69 4.76
C LEU A 16 -1.87 8.89 3.31
N SER A 17 -2.24 7.80 2.63
CA SER A 17 -2.66 7.77 1.24
C SER A 17 -3.95 6.99 1.06
N LEU A 18 -4.63 7.12 -0.08
CA LEU A 18 -5.89 6.43 -0.35
C LEU A 18 -5.69 5.34 -1.41
N GLY A 19 -6.01 4.10 -1.03
CA GLY A 19 -6.01 2.95 -1.93
C GLY A 19 -7.43 2.58 -2.38
N SER A 20 -7.52 2.04 -3.58
CA SER A 20 -8.77 1.70 -4.25
C SER A 20 -9.13 0.21 -4.23
N TRP A 21 -8.27 -0.65 -3.65
CA TRP A 21 -8.48 -2.10 -3.67
C TRP A 21 -9.78 -2.50 -2.98
N LEU A 22 -10.59 -3.31 -3.66
CA LEU A 22 -11.93 -3.80 -3.29
C LEU A 22 -13.02 -2.73 -3.21
N THR A 23 -12.70 -1.45 -3.12
CA THR A 23 -13.67 -0.37 -3.00
C THR A 23 -14.12 0.15 -4.36
N PHE A 24 -13.21 0.74 -5.14
CA PHE A 24 -13.54 1.40 -6.41
C PHE A 24 -13.95 0.42 -7.51
N GLY A 25 -15.08 0.69 -8.14
CA GLY A 25 -15.62 -0.13 -9.22
C GLY A 25 -16.17 -1.49 -8.78
N LYS A 26 -16.27 -1.77 -7.45
CA LYS A 26 -16.77 -3.03 -6.92
C LYS A 26 -17.68 -2.85 -5.70
N GLN A 27 -17.17 -2.38 -4.57
CA GLN A 27 -17.89 -2.35 -3.28
C GLN A 27 -18.72 -1.08 -3.09
N ILE A 28 -18.23 0.04 -3.61
CA ILE A 28 -18.87 1.37 -3.49
C ILE A 28 -19.28 1.90 -4.86
N THR A 29 -20.20 2.85 -4.87
CA THR A 29 -20.58 3.57 -6.10
C THR A 29 -19.50 4.56 -6.52
N ASP A 30 -19.53 5.01 -7.76
CA ASP A 30 -18.57 5.99 -8.27
C ASP A 30 -18.71 7.34 -7.54
N ASP A 31 -19.93 7.73 -7.12
CA ASP A 31 -20.16 8.95 -6.32
C ASP A 31 -19.48 8.87 -4.94
N VAL A 32 -19.57 7.72 -4.26
CA VAL A 32 -18.88 7.51 -2.98
C VAL A 32 -17.35 7.47 -3.18
N ALA A 33 -16.89 6.90 -4.29
CA ALA A 33 -15.47 6.91 -4.62
C ALA A 33 -14.95 8.34 -4.86
N GLU A 34 -15.74 9.17 -5.56
CA GLU A 34 -15.44 10.58 -5.76
C GLU A 34 -15.40 11.34 -4.44
N GLU A 35 -16.42 11.19 -3.59
CA GLU A 35 -16.48 11.81 -2.26
C GLU A 35 -15.25 11.45 -1.42
N LEU A 36 -14.84 10.18 -1.41
CA LEU A 36 -13.65 9.72 -0.70
C LEU A 36 -12.36 10.36 -1.24
N MET A 37 -12.20 10.43 -2.57
CA MET A 37 -11.01 11.03 -3.17
C MET A 37 -10.95 12.53 -2.91
N VAL A 38 -12.06 13.24 -3.05
CA VAL A 38 -12.15 14.69 -2.77
C VAL A 38 -11.85 14.96 -1.30
N THR A 39 -12.52 14.24 -0.39
CA THR A 39 -12.24 14.37 1.05
C THR A 39 -10.78 14.08 1.39
N ALA A 40 -10.18 13.05 0.79
CA ALA A 40 -8.76 12.74 0.98
C ALA A 40 -7.88 13.91 0.53
N TYR A 41 -8.08 14.40 -0.69
CA TYR A 41 -7.31 15.50 -1.27
C TYR A 41 -7.42 16.78 -0.45
N GLU A 42 -8.62 17.17 -0.06
CA GLU A 42 -8.89 18.36 0.76
C GLU A 42 -8.24 18.28 2.15
N ASN A 43 -8.02 17.06 2.67
CA ASN A 43 -7.29 16.82 3.92
C ASN A 43 -5.77 16.63 3.70
N GLY A 44 -5.26 16.93 2.50
CA GLY A 44 -3.85 16.94 2.18
C GLY A 44 -3.27 15.58 1.76
N VAL A 45 -4.11 14.57 1.47
CA VAL A 45 -3.63 13.36 0.81
C VAL A 45 -3.24 13.70 -0.62
N ASN A 46 -2.00 13.39 -0.98
CA ASN A 46 -1.52 13.59 -2.34
C ASN A 46 -1.23 12.29 -3.08
N PHE A 47 -1.38 11.10 -2.46
CA PHE A 47 -1.08 9.84 -3.11
C PHE A 47 -2.31 8.93 -3.19
N PHE A 48 -2.64 8.48 -4.41
CA PHE A 48 -3.74 7.60 -4.75
C PHE A 48 -3.23 6.31 -5.39
N ASP A 49 -3.50 5.16 -4.74
CA ASP A 49 -2.97 3.85 -5.14
C ASP A 49 -4.00 2.99 -5.86
N ASN A 50 -3.58 2.37 -6.96
CA ASN A 50 -4.41 1.49 -7.78
C ASN A 50 -3.58 0.31 -8.34
N ALA A 51 -4.23 -0.59 -9.12
CA ALA A 51 -3.59 -1.67 -9.87
C ALA A 51 -4.50 -2.15 -11.00
N GLU A 52 -3.91 -2.71 -12.08
CA GLU A 52 -4.64 -3.24 -13.23
C GLU A 52 -5.67 -4.33 -12.87
N ILE A 53 -5.34 -5.17 -11.84
CA ILE A 53 -6.23 -6.24 -11.38
C ILE A 53 -7.45 -5.72 -10.61
N TYR A 54 -7.41 -4.51 -10.04
CA TYR A 54 -8.47 -4.02 -9.18
C TYR A 54 -9.76 -3.81 -9.99
N ALA A 55 -10.78 -4.60 -9.64
CA ALA A 55 -12.04 -4.67 -10.39
C ALA A 55 -11.84 -4.87 -11.91
N ARG A 56 -10.76 -5.59 -12.31
CA ARG A 56 -10.39 -5.83 -13.73
C ARG A 56 -10.25 -4.53 -14.53
N GLY A 57 -9.54 -3.56 -13.97
CA GLY A 57 -9.27 -2.25 -14.56
C GLY A 57 -10.37 -1.21 -14.33
N LYS A 58 -11.56 -1.58 -13.83
CA LYS A 58 -12.63 -0.59 -13.54
C LYS A 58 -12.22 0.41 -12.46
N SER A 59 -11.43 -0.02 -11.48
CA SER A 59 -10.93 0.87 -10.43
C SER A 59 -10.09 2.01 -10.99
N GLU A 60 -9.24 1.75 -11.99
CA GLU A 60 -8.45 2.78 -12.67
C GLU A 60 -9.34 3.71 -13.51
N ILE A 61 -10.39 3.18 -14.16
CA ILE A 61 -11.37 3.98 -14.93
C ILE A 61 -12.11 4.94 -13.98
N VAL A 62 -12.60 4.46 -12.84
CA VAL A 62 -13.31 5.29 -11.85
C VAL A 62 -12.39 6.40 -11.35
N MET A 63 -11.16 6.05 -10.92
CA MET A 63 -10.19 7.05 -10.46
C MET A 63 -9.84 8.05 -11.54
N GLY A 64 -9.61 7.61 -12.79
CA GLY A 64 -9.33 8.49 -13.93
C GLY A 64 -10.46 9.47 -14.24
N ASN A 65 -11.72 9.00 -14.18
CA ASN A 65 -12.89 9.86 -14.37
C ASN A 65 -13.00 10.93 -13.27
N ILE A 66 -12.70 10.57 -12.01
CA ILE A 66 -12.70 11.50 -10.88
C ILE A 66 -11.59 12.54 -11.06
N LEU A 67 -10.35 12.11 -11.33
CA LEU A 67 -9.22 13.03 -11.55
C LEU A 67 -9.50 14.03 -12.67
N LYS A 68 -10.09 13.56 -13.77
CA LYS A 68 -10.48 14.44 -14.89
C LYS A 68 -11.59 15.42 -14.51
N LYS A 69 -12.59 14.97 -13.74
CA LYS A 69 -13.73 15.79 -13.31
C LYS A 69 -13.30 16.88 -12.33
N GLN A 70 -12.40 16.54 -11.38
CA GLN A 70 -11.93 17.46 -10.35
C GLN A 70 -10.94 18.50 -10.90
N ASP A 71 -10.31 18.24 -12.04
CA ASP A 71 -9.34 19.12 -12.70
C ASP A 71 -8.24 19.65 -11.77
N TRP A 72 -7.80 18.80 -10.83
CA TRP A 72 -6.69 19.13 -9.93
C TRP A 72 -5.40 19.30 -10.74
N ARG A 73 -4.56 20.25 -10.33
CA ARG A 73 -3.25 20.42 -10.96
C ARG A 73 -2.48 19.09 -10.92
N ARG A 74 -1.98 18.65 -12.07
CA ARG A 74 -1.31 17.34 -12.20
C ARG A 74 -0.11 17.19 -11.24
N ASP A 75 0.58 18.29 -10.94
CA ASP A 75 1.73 18.35 -10.04
C ASP A 75 1.36 18.33 -8.55
N SER A 76 0.08 18.35 -8.19
CA SER A 76 -0.40 18.35 -6.81
C SER A 76 -0.72 16.95 -6.27
N TYR A 77 -0.70 15.91 -7.12
CA TYR A 77 -1.01 14.55 -6.70
C TYR A 77 -0.11 13.51 -7.36
N VAL A 78 0.00 12.36 -6.71
CA VAL A 78 0.76 11.18 -7.11
C VAL A 78 -0.22 10.04 -7.38
N VAL A 79 -0.12 9.40 -8.54
CA VAL A 79 -0.94 8.22 -8.90
C VAL A 79 -0.05 7.02 -9.16
N SER A 80 -0.46 5.88 -8.62
CA SER A 80 0.19 4.61 -8.91
C SER A 80 -0.70 3.63 -9.64
N SER A 81 -0.07 2.74 -10.40
CA SER A 81 -0.65 1.47 -10.80
C SER A 81 0.37 0.33 -10.67
N LYS A 82 -0.09 -0.91 -10.92
CA LYS A 82 0.72 -2.12 -10.73
C LYS A 82 0.45 -3.10 -11.85
N VAL A 83 1.49 -3.83 -12.29
CA VAL A 83 1.43 -4.87 -13.31
C VAL A 83 1.74 -6.23 -12.73
N PHE A 84 0.92 -7.21 -13.01
CA PHE A 84 1.16 -8.65 -12.86
C PHE A 84 -0.03 -9.49 -13.35
N TRP A 85 -1.28 -9.14 -12.98
CA TRP A 85 -2.51 -9.90 -13.27
C TRP A 85 -3.46 -9.09 -14.16
N GLY A 86 -3.14 -8.98 -15.44
CA GLY A 86 -3.94 -8.22 -16.42
C GLY A 86 -5.09 -9.04 -17.02
N GLY A 87 -5.01 -10.37 -17.00
CA GLY A 87 -6.04 -11.24 -17.58
C GLY A 87 -5.67 -12.73 -17.55
N ASP A 88 -6.47 -13.54 -18.23
CA ASP A 88 -6.40 -15.00 -18.16
C ASP A 88 -5.73 -15.65 -19.39
N LYS A 89 -5.29 -14.85 -20.39
CA LYS A 89 -4.65 -15.36 -21.62
C LYS A 89 -3.13 -15.32 -21.51
N PRO A 90 -2.39 -16.08 -22.34
CA PRO A 90 -0.94 -15.97 -22.44
C PRO A 90 -0.50 -14.50 -22.60
N ASN A 91 0.58 -14.11 -21.93
CA ASN A 91 1.14 -12.76 -21.90
C ASN A 91 0.26 -11.68 -21.21
N GLN A 92 -0.79 -12.07 -20.49
CA GLN A 92 -1.61 -11.17 -19.68
C GLN A 92 -1.33 -11.32 -18.18
N THR A 93 -0.31 -12.09 -17.81
CA THR A 93 0.14 -12.29 -16.43
C THR A 93 1.66 -12.35 -16.42
N GLY A 94 2.26 -11.93 -15.29
CA GLY A 94 3.70 -11.92 -15.09
C GLY A 94 4.35 -10.59 -15.47
N LEU A 95 5.68 -10.60 -15.59
CA LEU A 95 6.50 -9.40 -15.79
C LEU A 95 7.29 -9.41 -17.10
N SER A 96 6.82 -10.14 -18.12
CA SER A 96 7.43 -10.04 -19.43
C SER A 96 7.41 -8.60 -19.93
N ARG A 97 8.43 -8.21 -20.67
CA ARG A 97 8.51 -6.87 -21.31
C ARG A 97 7.22 -6.51 -22.05
N LYS A 98 6.64 -7.47 -22.78
CA LYS A 98 5.38 -7.26 -23.48
C LYS A 98 4.26 -6.87 -22.52
N HIS A 99 4.07 -7.63 -21.44
CA HIS A 99 2.98 -7.36 -20.49
C HIS A 99 3.21 -6.05 -19.76
N ILE A 100 4.42 -5.77 -19.29
CA ILE A 100 4.76 -4.51 -18.62
C ILE A 100 4.38 -3.29 -19.47
N PHE A 101 4.73 -3.29 -20.76
CA PHE A 101 4.43 -2.18 -21.67
C PHE A 101 2.93 -2.05 -21.94
N GLU A 102 2.27 -3.15 -22.30
CA GLU A 102 0.85 -3.13 -22.64
C GLU A 102 -0.02 -2.76 -21.43
N ALA A 103 0.31 -3.30 -20.25
CA ALA A 103 -0.38 -2.97 -19.01
C ALA A 103 -0.20 -1.48 -18.63
N CYS A 104 1.00 -0.93 -18.76
CA CYS A 104 1.27 0.49 -18.52
C CYS A 104 0.44 1.39 -19.46
N HIS A 105 0.48 1.13 -20.77
CA HIS A 105 -0.29 1.91 -21.75
C HIS A 105 -1.81 1.77 -21.53
N ALA A 106 -2.28 0.58 -21.16
CA ALA A 106 -3.68 0.36 -20.84
C ALA A 106 -4.09 1.10 -19.55
N ALA A 107 -3.24 1.12 -18.51
CA ALA A 107 -3.45 1.89 -17.29
C ALA A 107 -3.54 3.39 -17.59
N LEU A 108 -2.59 3.95 -18.34
CA LEU A 108 -2.60 5.35 -18.76
C LEU A 108 -3.89 5.72 -19.50
N LYS A 109 -4.37 4.84 -20.39
CA LYS A 109 -5.65 5.05 -21.09
C LYS A 109 -6.84 5.03 -20.13
N ARG A 110 -6.87 4.11 -19.15
CA ARG A 110 -7.94 4.01 -18.14
C ARG A 110 -7.95 5.21 -17.21
N PHE A 111 -6.78 5.68 -16.77
CA PHE A 111 -6.63 6.90 -15.95
C PHE A 111 -6.84 8.19 -16.73
N GLN A 112 -6.75 8.18 -18.06
CA GLN A 112 -6.73 9.38 -18.92
C GLN A 112 -5.56 10.31 -18.56
N LEU A 113 -4.39 9.74 -18.27
CA LEU A 113 -3.16 10.44 -17.89
C LEU A 113 -2.05 10.17 -18.91
N ASP A 114 -1.13 11.10 -19.04
CA ASP A 114 0.05 10.99 -19.92
C ASP A 114 1.17 10.14 -19.29
N TYR A 115 1.25 10.14 -17.95
CA TYR A 115 2.23 9.37 -17.17
C TYR A 115 1.67 8.97 -15.80
N LEU A 116 2.23 7.87 -15.26
CA LEU A 116 2.06 7.48 -13.85
C LEU A 116 3.26 7.98 -13.04
N ASP A 117 3.03 8.43 -11.82
CA ASP A 117 4.12 8.80 -10.92
C ASP A 117 4.86 7.57 -10.42
N LEU A 118 4.11 6.56 -9.97
CA LEU A 118 4.65 5.30 -9.45
C LEU A 118 4.08 4.12 -10.24
N TYR A 119 4.95 3.19 -10.63
CA TYR A 119 4.53 1.95 -11.29
C TYR A 119 5.20 0.75 -10.62
N PHE A 120 4.39 -0.20 -10.17
CA PHE A 120 4.87 -1.32 -9.37
C PHE A 120 4.83 -2.65 -10.13
N CYS A 121 5.88 -3.45 -9.99
CA CYS A 121 5.80 -4.89 -10.20
C CYS A 121 5.03 -5.51 -9.05
N HIS A 122 3.75 -5.87 -9.27
CA HIS A 122 2.81 -6.25 -8.21
C HIS A 122 3.23 -7.53 -7.47
N ARG A 123 3.98 -8.43 -8.12
CA ARG A 123 4.66 -9.61 -7.56
C ARG A 123 5.94 -9.87 -8.33
N ALA A 124 6.84 -10.63 -7.73
CA ALA A 124 7.98 -11.18 -8.45
C ALA A 124 7.52 -12.28 -9.43
N ASP A 125 8.11 -12.32 -10.62
CA ASP A 125 7.81 -13.32 -11.62
C ASP A 125 8.97 -14.32 -11.75
N PRO A 126 8.83 -15.56 -11.26
CA PRO A 126 9.88 -16.55 -11.35
C PRO A 126 10.10 -17.08 -12.78
N ASN A 127 9.19 -16.75 -13.72
CA ASN A 127 9.23 -17.23 -15.10
C ASN A 127 9.80 -16.19 -16.07
N THR A 128 10.12 -14.98 -15.58
CA THR A 128 10.72 -13.92 -16.40
C THR A 128 12.10 -13.57 -15.87
N PRO A 129 13.14 -13.51 -16.72
CA PRO A 129 14.47 -13.05 -16.30
C PRO A 129 14.37 -11.65 -15.66
N MET A 130 15.06 -11.46 -14.53
CA MET A 130 15.04 -10.18 -13.81
C MET A 130 15.52 -9.02 -14.68
N GLU A 131 16.50 -9.27 -15.53
CA GLU A 131 17.02 -8.28 -16.50
C GLU A 131 15.91 -7.76 -17.41
N GLU A 132 15.04 -8.63 -17.93
CA GLU A 132 13.95 -8.24 -18.82
C GLU A 132 12.99 -7.26 -18.11
N THR A 133 12.65 -7.55 -16.86
CA THR A 133 11.81 -6.67 -16.03
C THR A 133 12.47 -5.32 -15.79
N VAL A 134 13.74 -5.30 -15.36
CA VAL A 134 14.48 -4.06 -15.05
C VAL A 134 14.63 -3.18 -16.29
N TRP A 135 14.99 -3.77 -17.44
CA TRP A 135 15.09 -3.04 -18.70
C TRP A 135 13.74 -2.49 -19.16
N ALA A 136 12.65 -3.26 -19.01
CA ALA A 136 11.31 -2.81 -19.40
C ALA A 136 10.88 -1.59 -18.57
N MET A 137 11.07 -1.61 -17.24
CA MET A 137 10.76 -0.48 -16.36
C MET A 137 11.60 0.75 -16.67
N ASN A 138 12.90 0.58 -16.90
CA ASN A 138 13.78 1.67 -17.31
C ASN A 138 13.34 2.32 -18.64
N ASP A 139 12.92 1.52 -19.61
CA ASP A 139 12.47 2.04 -20.90
C ASP A 139 11.16 2.82 -20.78
N LEU A 140 10.24 2.42 -19.90
CA LEU A 140 9.04 3.20 -19.59
C LEU A 140 9.37 4.55 -18.94
N ILE A 141 10.38 4.61 -18.05
CA ILE A 141 10.90 5.87 -17.51
C ILE A 141 11.47 6.73 -18.64
N ARG A 142 12.31 6.18 -19.49
CA ARG A 142 12.92 6.91 -20.63
C ARG A 142 11.89 7.46 -21.61
N GLN A 143 10.77 6.77 -21.76
CA GLN A 143 9.63 7.23 -22.57
C GLN A 143 8.73 8.25 -21.85
N GLY A 144 9.00 8.57 -20.58
CA GLY A 144 8.17 9.45 -19.77
C GLY A 144 6.79 8.90 -19.45
N LYS A 145 6.62 7.55 -19.50
CA LYS A 145 5.35 6.90 -19.18
C LYS A 145 5.18 6.64 -17.69
N ILE A 146 6.28 6.50 -16.98
CA ILE A 146 6.33 6.40 -15.52
C ILE A 146 7.47 7.27 -15.01
N LEU A 147 7.38 7.79 -13.78
CA LEU A 147 8.46 8.59 -13.19
C LEU A 147 9.35 7.77 -12.27
N TYR A 148 8.74 6.89 -11.46
CA TYR A 148 9.44 5.98 -10.55
C TYR A 148 8.83 4.58 -10.67
N TRP A 149 9.64 3.56 -10.46
CA TRP A 149 9.15 2.21 -10.38
C TRP A 149 9.57 1.52 -9.08
N GLY A 150 8.78 0.54 -8.68
CA GLY A 150 9.00 -0.21 -7.46
C GLY A 150 8.46 -1.62 -7.53
N THR A 151 8.51 -2.27 -6.40
CA THR A 151 8.14 -3.68 -6.23
C THR A 151 7.04 -3.82 -5.18
N SER A 152 6.32 -4.94 -5.16
CA SER A 152 5.33 -5.24 -4.14
C SER A 152 5.43 -6.70 -3.73
N GLU A 153 5.60 -6.95 -2.44
CA GLU A 153 5.76 -8.28 -1.84
C GLU A 153 6.96 -9.08 -2.39
N TRP A 154 8.00 -8.38 -2.88
CA TRP A 154 9.24 -9.02 -3.28
C TRP A 154 10.10 -9.35 -2.06
N SER A 155 10.93 -10.40 -2.16
CA SER A 155 11.93 -10.67 -1.13
C SER A 155 13.07 -9.63 -1.19
N ALA A 156 13.77 -9.46 -0.07
CA ALA A 156 14.97 -8.60 -0.03
C ALA A 156 16.00 -9.03 -1.08
N GLN A 157 16.16 -10.34 -1.31
CA GLN A 157 17.05 -10.88 -2.33
C GLN A 157 16.65 -10.43 -3.74
N GLN A 158 15.37 -10.53 -4.10
CA GLN A 158 14.87 -10.11 -5.42
C GLN A 158 14.99 -8.61 -5.64
N ILE A 159 14.71 -7.80 -4.61
CA ILE A 159 14.91 -6.35 -4.66
C ILE A 159 16.38 -6.02 -4.90
N MET A 160 17.30 -6.66 -4.16
CA MET A 160 18.73 -6.45 -4.33
C MET A 160 19.24 -6.89 -5.69
N GLU A 161 18.72 -8.00 -6.23
CA GLU A 161 19.04 -8.46 -7.57
C GLU A 161 18.65 -7.41 -8.62
N ALA A 162 17.43 -6.88 -8.56
CA ALA A 162 16.97 -5.82 -9.45
C ALA A 162 17.83 -4.54 -9.33
N ILE A 163 18.21 -4.14 -8.12
CA ILE A 163 19.09 -2.99 -7.88
C ILE A 163 20.48 -3.22 -8.48
N LEU A 164 21.06 -4.41 -8.30
CA LEU A 164 22.39 -4.74 -8.83
C LEU A 164 22.40 -4.78 -10.34
N ILE A 165 21.39 -5.37 -10.98
CA ILE A 165 21.22 -5.36 -12.44
C ILE A 165 21.12 -3.91 -12.95
N ALA A 166 20.25 -3.11 -12.33
CA ALA A 166 20.10 -1.71 -12.73
C ALA A 166 21.42 -0.93 -12.63
N ARG A 167 22.20 -1.13 -11.56
CA ARG A 167 23.51 -0.48 -11.39
C ARG A 167 24.53 -0.96 -12.40
N ARG A 168 24.62 -2.29 -12.63
CA ARG A 168 25.53 -2.90 -13.61
C ARG A 168 25.29 -2.34 -15.01
N ASP A 169 24.03 -2.22 -15.39
CA ASP A 169 23.63 -1.84 -16.75
C ASP A 169 23.37 -0.33 -16.90
N HIS A 170 23.69 0.49 -15.87
CA HIS A 170 23.48 1.94 -15.84
C HIS A 170 22.01 2.35 -16.08
N LEU A 171 21.07 1.59 -15.50
CA LEU A 171 19.64 1.81 -15.55
C LEU A 171 19.13 2.44 -14.25
N VAL A 172 17.89 2.93 -14.27
CA VAL A 172 17.22 3.46 -13.08
C VAL A 172 16.77 2.29 -12.19
N PRO A 173 17.30 2.15 -10.94
CA PRO A 173 16.89 1.09 -10.05
C PRO A 173 15.47 1.31 -9.50
N PRO A 174 14.83 0.25 -8.96
CA PRO A 174 13.58 0.41 -8.23
C PRO A 174 13.78 1.30 -7.00
N THR A 175 12.75 2.09 -6.66
CA THR A 175 12.83 3.15 -5.66
C THR A 175 12.13 2.79 -4.36
N MET A 176 11.11 1.94 -4.41
CA MET A 176 10.24 1.64 -3.27
C MET A 176 9.65 0.24 -3.33
N GLU A 177 9.27 -0.26 -2.15
CA GLU A 177 8.50 -1.49 -1.96
C GLU A 177 7.08 -1.15 -1.47
N GLN A 178 6.11 -1.93 -1.92
CA GLN A 178 4.76 -1.90 -1.35
C GLN A 178 4.48 -3.21 -0.59
N PRO A 179 4.86 -3.30 0.70
CA PRO A 179 4.66 -4.51 1.49
C PRO A 179 3.42 -4.42 2.38
N GLN A 180 2.90 -5.57 2.80
CA GLN A 180 2.02 -5.64 3.94
C GLN A 180 2.76 -5.26 5.22
N TYR A 181 2.21 -4.32 6.01
CA TYR A 181 2.76 -3.98 7.32
C TYR A 181 1.68 -3.54 8.28
N ASN A 182 1.60 -4.19 9.42
CA ASN A 182 0.68 -3.89 10.52
C ASN A 182 1.14 -4.64 11.79
N LEU A 183 0.47 -4.40 12.91
CA LEU A 183 0.76 -5.02 14.21
C LEU A 183 0.79 -6.56 14.20
N LEU A 184 0.05 -7.20 13.28
CA LEU A 184 -0.02 -8.67 13.14
C LEU A 184 0.93 -9.22 12.07
N HIS A 185 1.53 -8.35 11.23
CA HIS A 185 2.41 -8.75 10.14
C HIS A 185 3.56 -7.76 9.98
N ARG A 186 4.71 -8.05 10.59
CA ARG A 186 5.82 -7.10 10.68
C ARG A 186 7.20 -7.69 10.36
N GLY A 187 7.35 -9.01 10.38
CA GLY A 187 8.65 -9.65 10.27
C GLY A 187 9.42 -9.29 8.98
N ARG A 188 8.75 -9.31 7.81
CA ARG A 188 9.38 -8.93 6.55
C ARG A 188 9.83 -7.48 6.56
N PHE A 189 8.98 -6.56 6.98
CA PHE A 189 9.27 -5.13 6.99
C PHE A 189 10.42 -4.77 7.94
N GLU A 190 10.37 -5.28 9.16
CA GLU A 190 11.31 -4.88 10.21
C GLU A 190 12.62 -5.67 10.19
N LEU A 191 12.60 -6.93 9.78
CA LEU A 191 13.80 -7.78 9.76
C LEU A 191 14.37 -7.91 8.35
N GLU A 192 13.59 -8.45 7.39
CA GLU A 192 14.08 -8.78 6.05
C GLU A 192 14.50 -7.52 5.28
N TYR A 193 13.72 -6.42 5.36
CA TYR A 193 13.99 -5.18 4.64
C TYR A 193 14.89 -4.18 5.38
N SER A 194 15.30 -4.48 6.60
CA SER A 194 16.07 -3.53 7.44
C SER A 194 17.29 -2.95 6.71
N ARG A 195 18.08 -3.78 6.04
CA ARG A 195 19.26 -3.35 5.27
C ARG A 195 18.90 -2.63 3.98
N ILE A 196 17.79 -2.97 3.33
CA ILE A 196 17.32 -2.28 2.14
C ILE A 196 16.95 -0.83 2.49
N PHE A 197 16.30 -0.61 3.61
CA PHE A 197 15.96 0.74 4.07
C PHE A 197 17.22 1.51 4.46
N SER A 198 18.08 0.96 5.30
CA SER A 198 19.23 1.67 5.84
C SER A 198 20.35 1.89 4.82
N GLU A 199 20.66 0.90 3.98
CA GLU A 199 21.80 0.96 3.06
C GLU A 199 21.40 1.49 1.67
N MET A 200 20.23 1.07 1.14
CA MET A 200 19.78 1.48 -0.18
C MET A 200 18.91 2.73 -0.14
N GLY A 201 18.38 3.10 1.04
CA GLY A 201 17.47 4.22 1.20
C GLY A 201 16.16 4.01 0.43
N TYR A 202 15.67 2.78 0.42
CA TYR A 202 14.47 2.37 -0.27
C TYR A 202 13.23 2.96 0.40
N GLY A 203 12.25 3.41 -0.38
CA GLY A 203 10.98 3.91 0.16
C GLY A 203 9.99 2.78 0.43
N SER A 204 8.93 3.08 1.15
CA SER A 204 7.85 2.12 1.36
C SER A 204 6.47 2.76 1.27
N THR A 205 5.51 2.03 0.67
CA THR A 205 4.09 2.39 0.61
C THR A 205 3.29 1.22 1.18
N ILE A 206 3.14 1.19 2.51
CA ILE A 206 2.61 0.00 3.18
C ILE A 206 1.10 -0.16 2.98
N TRP A 207 0.65 -1.41 2.79
CA TRP A 207 -0.77 -1.73 2.66
C TRP A 207 -1.30 -2.56 3.84
N SER A 208 -2.63 -2.56 3.99
CA SER A 208 -3.36 -3.29 5.05
C SER A 208 -2.95 -2.93 6.48
N PRO A 209 -2.85 -1.64 6.85
CA PRO A 209 -2.47 -1.23 8.21
C PRO A 209 -3.41 -1.76 9.29
N LEU A 210 -4.67 -2.05 8.92
CA LEU A 210 -5.69 -2.62 9.80
C LEU A 210 -5.86 -4.14 9.65
N ALA A 211 -4.86 -4.86 9.11
CA ALA A 211 -4.89 -6.32 8.97
C ALA A 211 -6.22 -6.83 8.39
N SER A 212 -6.61 -6.32 7.21
CA SER A 212 -7.88 -6.62 6.54
C SER A 212 -9.13 -6.29 7.36
N GLY A 213 -8.99 -5.45 8.37
CA GLY A 213 -10.06 -4.98 9.26
C GLY A 213 -10.10 -5.67 10.62
N ILE A 214 -9.25 -6.65 10.92
CA ILE A 214 -9.13 -7.25 12.27
C ILE A 214 -8.79 -6.17 13.30
N LEU A 215 -7.81 -5.31 12.98
CA LEU A 215 -7.39 -4.20 13.84
C LEU A 215 -8.37 -2.99 13.80
N SER A 216 -9.59 -3.19 13.34
CA SER A 216 -10.68 -2.24 13.55
C SER A 216 -11.62 -2.66 14.68
N GLY A 217 -11.47 -3.88 15.21
CA GLY A 217 -12.33 -4.44 16.25
C GLY A 217 -13.71 -4.93 15.75
N LYS A 218 -14.09 -4.62 14.51
CA LYS A 218 -15.44 -4.94 13.98
C LYS A 218 -15.74 -6.42 13.80
N TYR A 219 -14.71 -7.27 13.85
CA TYR A 219 -14.83 -8.73 13.72
C TYR A 219 -14.76 -9.47 15.06
N ASN A 220 -14.68 -8.75 16.18
CA ASN A 220 -14.57 -9.36 17.50
C ASN A 220 -15.77 -10.28 17.85
N ASP A 221 -16.95 -9.98 17.30
CA ASP A 221 -18.20 -10.69 17.58
C ASP A 221 -18.82 -11.33 16.31
N GLY A 222 -18.04 -11.49 15.23
CA GLY A 222 -18.49 -12.11 13.99
C GLY A 222 -18.21 -11.27 12.74
N PHE A 223 -18.99 -11.52 11.68
CA PHE A 223 -18.82 -10.88 10.38
C PHE A 223 -20.03 -9.99 10.06
N PRO A 224 -19.99 -8.68 10.37
CA PRO A 224 -21.05 -7.77 9.99
C PRO A 224 -21.25 -7.74 8.46
N ASP A 225 -22.50 -7.60 8.02
CA ASP A 225 -22.86 -7.52 6.60
C ASP A 225 -22.13 -6.37 5.89
N GLY A 226 -21.76 -6.61 4.64
CA GLY A 226 -21.04 -5.62 3.81
C GLY A 226 -19.57 -5.40 4.19
N THR A 227 -19.03 -6.15 5.18
CA THR A 227 -17.62 -6.07 5.56
C THR A 227 -16.76 -6.99 4.70
N ARG A 228 -15.46 -6.64 4.54
CA ARG A 228 -14.51 -7.34 3.66
C ARG A 228 -14.46 -8.85 3.89
N LEU A 229 -14.33 -9.30 5.13
CA LEU A 229 -14.21 -10.73 5.45
C LEU A 229 -15.56 -11.48 5.35
N GLY A 230 -16.69 -10.77 5.29
CA GLY A 230 -18.02 -11.32 5.01
C GLY A 230 -18.36 -11.42 3.51
N MET A 231 -17.53 -10.83 2.63
CA MET A 231 -17.81 -10.85 1.18
C MET A 231 -17.51 -12.21 0.56
N GLN A 232 -18.36 -12.63 -0.40
CA GLN A 232 -18.14 -13.81 -1.23
C GLN A 232 -16.81 -13.71 -2.01
N GLY A 233 -16.03 -14.79 -2.03
CA GLY A 233 -14.70 -14.85 -2.66
C GLY A 233 -13.57 -14.31 -1.80
N MET A 234 -13.85 -13.94 -0.52
CA MET A 234 -12.84 -13.53 0.46
C MET A 234 -12.60 -14.59 1.55
N GLU A 235 -13.09 -15.81 1.37
CA GLU A 235 -12.96 -16.92 2.32
C GLU A 235 -11.50 -17.19 2.66
N TRP A 236 -10.61 -17.22 1.65
CA TRP A 236 -9.18 -17.41 1.83
C TRP A 236 -8.53 -16.35 2.74
N LEU A 237 -9.01 -15.09 2.64
CA LEU A 237 -8.52 -14.00 3.46
C LEU A 237 -9.09 -14.08 4.88
N ARG A 238 -10.37 -14.44 5.00
CA ARG A 238 -11.01 -14.70 6.29
C ARG A 238 -10.28 -15.79 7.06
N ASP A 239 -10.06 -16.95 6.44
CA ASP A 239 -9.43 -18.10 7.08
C ASP A 239 -7.98 -17.78 7.53
N LYS A 240 -7.29 -16.93 6.77
CA LYS A 240 -5.94 -16.46 7.11
C LYS A 240 -5.93 -15.44 8.25
N MET A 241 -6.88 -14.54 8.32
CA MET A 241 -6.82 -13.36 9.19
C MET A 241 -7.68 -13.47 10.44
N HIS A 242 -8.82 -14.16 10.37
CA HIS A 242 -9.78 -14.30 11.48
C HIS A 242 -9.45 -15.56 12.31
N THR A 243 -8.31 -15.52 12.96
CA THR A 243 -7.88 -16.56 13.92
C THR A 243 -8.19 -16.11 15.34
N GLU A 244 -8.40 -17.07 16.27
CA GLU A 244 -8.66 -16.73 17.68
C GLU A 244 -7.50 -15.92 18.28
N GLU A 245 -6.26 -16.22 17.91
CA GLU A 245 -5.08 -15.47 18.33
C GLU A 245 -5.15 -13.99 17.92
N ASN A 246 -5.45 -13.71 16.64
CA ASN A 246 -5.59 -12.35 16.13
C ASN A 246 -6.74 -11.60 16.81
N LEU A 247 -7.84 -12.27 17.13
CA LEU A 247 -8.98 -11.68 17.82
C LEU A 247 -8.65 -11.34 19.29
N ILE A 248 -7.94 -12.24 19.99
CA ILE A 248 -7.47 -11.97 21.36
C ILE A 248 -6.56 -10.74 21.37
N ILE A 249 -5.61 -10.65 20.45
CA ILE A 249 -4.73 -9.50 20.31
C ILE A 249 -5.57 -8.23 20.03
N ALA A 250 -6.50 -8.27 19.07
CA ALA A 250 -7.34 -7.12 18.73
C ALA A 250 -8.19 -6.64 19.93
N ARG A 251 -8.76 -7.56 20.73
CA ARG A 251 -9.53 -7.21 21.94
C ARG A 251 -8.64 -6.52 22.99
N LYS A 252 -7.43 -7.05 23.25
CA LYS A 252 -6.48 -6.46 24.20
C LYS A 252 -6.03 -5.06 23.73
N LEU A 253 -5.70 -4.91 22.45
CA LEU A 253 -5.33 -3.62 21.87
C LEU A 253 -6.50 -2.62 21.88
N THR A 254 -7.75 -3.10 21.79
CA THR A 254 -8.94 -2.24 21.92
C THR A 254 -9.02 -1.62 23.30
N ILE A 255 -8.77 -2.41 24.36
CA ILE A 255 -8.75 -1.91 25.74
C ILE A 255 -7.64 -0.87 25.90
N LEU A 256 -6.42 -1.17 25.45
CA LEU A 256 -5.32 -0.21 25.50
C LEU A 256 -5.64 1.09 24.76
N ALA A 257 -6.27 1.02 23.58
CA ALA A 257 -6.66 2.20 22.82
C ALA A 257 -7.69 3.03 23.58
N GLN A 258 -8.68 2.39 24.23
CA GLN A 258 -9.69 3.07 25.07
C GLN A 258 -9.05 3.76 26.27
N ASP A 259 -8.11 3.11 26.96
CA ASP A 259 -7.39 3.67 28.09
C ASP A 259 -6.57 4.92 27.69
N LEU A 260 -6.09 4.96 26.45
CA LEU A 260 -5.40 6.10 25.85
C LEU A 260 -6.35 7.19 25.30
N GLY A 261 -7.66 7.00 25.37
CA GLY A 261 -8.65 7.93 24.82
C GLY A 261 -8.71 7.96 23.29
N THR A 262 -8.30 6.86 22.64
CA THR A 262 -8.30 6.72 21.18
C THR A 262 -9.04 5.45 20.72
N THR A 263 -8.99 5.13 19.43
CA THR A 263 -9.60 3.94 18.85
C THR A 263 -8.54 2.96 18.37
N LEU A 264 -8.87 1.66 18.31
CA LEU A 264 -7.96 0.64 17.78
C LEU A 264 -7.50 0.93 16.34
N PRO A 265 -8.35 1.39 15.38
CA PRO A 265 -7.86 1.80 14.06
C PRO A 265 -6.82 2.92 14.13
N SER A 266 -7.09 3.99 14.89
CA SER A 266 -6.16 5.11 15.03
C SER A 266 -4.85 4.69 15.68
N LEU A 267 -4.89 3.84 16.72
CA LEU A 267 -3.71 3.28 17.37
C LEU A 267 -2.86 2.46 16.37
N SER A 268 -3.51 1.58 15.59
CA SER A 268 -2.83 0.70 14.64
C SER A 268 -2.18 1.48 13.49
N ILE A 269 -2.84 2.50 12.96
CA ILE A 269 -2.29 3.36 11.92
C ILE A 269 -1.15 4.23 12.49
N ALA A 270 -1.33 4.81 13.67
CA ALA A 270 -0.30 5.59 14.35
C ALA A 270 0.96 4.76 14.63
N TRP A 271 0.79 3.50 15.03
CA TRP A 271 1.91 2.58 15.21
C TRP A 271 2.68 2.35 13.90
N CYS A 272 2.00 2.18 12.77
CA CYS A 272 2.67 2.11 11.47
C CYS A 272 3.42 3.41 11.14
N LEU A 273 2.80 4.57 11.39
CA LEU A 273 3.40 5.89 11.15
C LEU A 273 4.63 6.18 12.04
N LYS A 274 4.71 5.56 13.23
CA LYS A 274 5.86 5.71 14.13
C LYS A 274 7.15 5.09 13.56
N ASN A 275 7.04 4.14 12.65
CA ASN A 275 8.20 3.56 11.99
C ASN A 275 8.76 4.52 10.92
N PRO A 276 10.03 5.01 11.06
CA PRO A 276 10.60 5.99 10.13
C PRO A 276 10.80 5.46 8.71
N ASN A 277 10.79 4.14 8.52
CA ASN A 277 10.90 3.51 7.20
C ASN A 277 9.56 3.47 6.45
N VAL A 278 8.45 3.84 7.09
CA VAL A 278 7.13 3.97 6.44
C VAL A 278 7.03 5.35 5.80
N SER A 279 7.09 5.40 4.46
CA SER A 279 6.90 6.66 3.74
C SER A 279 5.42 7.05 3.69
N THR A 280 4.53 6.08 3.49
CA THR A 280 3.08 6.30 3.50
C THR A 280 2.32 5.04 3.88
N VAL A 281 1.19 5.22 4.55
CA VAL A 281 0.24 4.18 4.91
C VAL A 281 -0.96 4.26 3.97
N ILE A 282 -1.18 3.23 3.16
CA ILE A 282 -2.30 3.17 2.22
C ILE A 282 -3.57 2.78 2.98
N LEU A 283 -4.50 3.72 3.08
CA LEU A 283 -5.80 3.53 3.71
C LEU A 283 -6.81 2.98 2.71
N GLY A 284 -7.68 2.09 3.18
CA GLY A 284 -8.89 1.69 2.49
C GLY A 284 -10.11 2.17 3.28
N ALA A 285 -11.02 2.88 2.62
CA ALA A 285 -12.27 3.30 3.22
C ALA A 285 -13.45 3.03 2.27
N SER A 286 -14.61 2.69 2.82
CA SER A 286 -15.86 2.55 2.08
C SER A 286 -16.89 3.63 2.45
N LYS A 287 -16.53 4.53 3.38
CA LYS A 287 -17.32 5.67 3.84
C LYS A 287 -16.38 6.79 4.25
N THR A 288 -16.81 8.02 4.04
CA THR A 288 -16.05 9.25 4.36
C THR A 288 -15.76 9.37 5.85
N GLU A 289 -16.71 8.98 6.71
CA GLU A 289 -16.50 9.01 8.16
C GLU A 289 -15.35 8.10 8.61
N HIS A 290 -15.20 6.93 7.98
CA HIS A 290 -14.09 6.01 8.28
C HIS A 290 -12.74 6.61 7.86
N LEU A 291 -12.70 7.29 6.71
CA LEU A 291 -11.49 7.96 6.23
C LEU A 291 -11.07 9.07 7.19
N LEU A 292 -12.00 9.94 7.56
CA LEU A 292 -11.77 11.04 8.51
C LEU A 292 -11.35 10.51 9.90
N ALA A 293 -11.98 9.42 10.37
CA ALA A 293 -11.58 8.78 11.63
C ALA A 293 -10.15 8.23 11.56
N ASN A 294 -9.72 7.69 10.42
CA ASN A 294 -8.35 7.20 10.23
C ASN A 294 -7.31 8.35 10.26
N PHE A 295 -7.66 9.56 9.85
CA PHE A 295 -6.76 10.73 9.92
C PHE A 295 -6.43 11.14 11.36
N LYS A 296 -7.29 10.77 12.36
CA LYS A 296 -7.00 10.97 13.79
C LYS A 296 -5.77 10.17 14.27
N ALA A 297 -5.25 9.28 13.46
CA ALA A 297 -3.98 8.59 13.74
C ALA A 297 -2.82 9.56 13.99
N PHE A 298 -2.83 10.78 13.41
CA PHE A 298 -1.81 11.79 13.70
C PHE A 298 -1.90 12.32 15.15
N GLU A 299 -3.11 12.46 15.69
CA GLU A 299 -3.33 12.84 17.09
C GLU A 299 -2.85 11.70 18.01
N THR A 300 -3.20 10.46 17.65
CA THR A 300 -2.81 9.26 18.39
C THR A 300 -1.30 9.03 18.37
N LEU A 301 -0.59 9.44 17.30
CA LEU A 301 0.87 9.30 17.21
C LEU A 301 1.61 9.98 18.37
N ALA A 302 1.10 11.11 18.86
CA ALA A 302 1.66 11.82 20.02
C ALA A 302 1.49 11.05 21.35
N LEU A 303 0.54 10.13 21.42
CA LEU A 303 0.29 9.28 22.59
C LEU A 303 1.21 8.05 22.66
N LEU A 304 1.89 7.71 21.57
CA LEU A 304 2.76 6.53 21.50
C LEU A 304 4.13 6.78 22.16
N THR A 305 4.12 6.91 23.50
CA THR A 305 5.34 6.93 24.31
C THR A 305 6.03 5.57 24.30
N ASP A 306 7.26 5.48 24.81
CA ASP A 306 7.99 4.22 24.89
C ASP A 306 7.27 3.18 25.76
N ASP A 307 6.61 3.61 26.85
CA ASP A 307 5.80 2.74 27.71
C ASP A 307 4.58 2.18 26.98
N VAL A 308 3.92 3.01 26.16
CA VAL A 308 2.78 2.57 25.33
C VAL A 308 3.25 1.58 24.26
N ILE A 309 4.39 1.85 23.62
CA ILE A 309 4.98 0.92 22.67
C ILE A 309 5.33 -0.40 23.35
N GLN A 310 5.91 -0.38 24.56
CA GLN A 310 6.19 -1.61 25.30
C GLN A 310 4.90 -2.38 25.63
N SER A 311 3.83 -1.69 26.04
CA SER A 311 2.53 -2.33 26.26
C SER A 311 1.96 -2.99 25.00
N ILE A 312 2.14 -2.35 23.83
CA ILE A 312 1.76 -2.94 22.55
C ILE A 312 2.59 -4.20 22.28
N GLU A 313 3.92 -4.16 22.48
CA GLU A 313 4.82 -5.31 22.26
C GLU A 313 4.44 -6.48 23.19
N ASP A 314 4.10 -6.21 24.45
CA ASP A 314 3.67 -7.22 25.43
C ASP A 314 2.33 -7.90 25.04
N ILE A 315 1.48 -7.17 24.29
CA ILE A 315 0.20 -7.72 23.78
C ILE A 315 0.44 -8.55 22.52
N VAL A 316 1.20 -8.02 21.54
CA VAL A 316 1.33 -8.67 20.22
C VAL A 316 2.38 -9.77 20.16
N GLN A 317 3.44 -9.70 20.95
CA GLN A 317 4.50 -10.71 21.14
C GLN A 317 5.12 -11.26 19.85
N ASN A 318 5.12 -10.46 18.77
CA ASN A 318 5.58 -10.88 17.45
C ASN A 318 6.72 -10.00 16.90
N LYS A 319 7.36 -9.23 17.78
CA LYS A 319 8.53 -8.42 17.39
C LYS A 319 9.65 -9.33 16.90
N PRO A 320 10.12 -9.16 15.65
CA PRO A 320 11.15 -10.02 15.13
C PRO A 320 12.47 -9.81 15.88
N ALA A 321 13.11 -10.93 16.26
CA ALA A 321 14.44 -10.86 16.86
C ALA A 321 15.49 -10.59 15.78
N HIS A 322 16.23 -9.48 15.90
CA HIS A 322 17.44 -9.30 15.11
C HIS A 322 18.51 -10.25 15.63
N VAL A 323 18.98 -11.13 14.75
CA VAL A 323 20.14 -11.97 15.06
C VAL A 323 21.35 -11.00 15.06
N GLY A 324 21.81 -10.62 16.26
CA GLY A 324 23.07 -9.91 16.41
C GLY A 324 24.22 -10.83 16.00
N PHE A 325 25.10 -10.34 15.17
CA PHE A 325 26.38 -10.98 14.89
C PHE A 325 27.42 -10.49 15.87
#